data_b031496b4294a357a340b901b2429861
#
_entry.id   b031496b4294a357a340b901b2429861
#
_cell.length_a   1.000
_cell.length_b   1.000
_cell.length_c   1.000
_cell.angle_alpha   90.00
_cell.angle_beta   90.00
_cell.angle_gamma   90.00
#
_symmetry.space_group_name_H-M   'P 1'
#
loop_
_entity.id
_entity.type
_entity.pdbx_description
1 polymer ?
#
loop_
_entity_poly.entity_id
_entity_poly.type
_entity_poly.pdbx_seq_one_letter_code
_entity_poly.pdbx_strand_id
1 'polypeptide(L)'
;MKILVSGLLNIETTVSVRGFPINYYPIDYPFFGINSNVSGVGFNIAKALTTLGDDVNLISFLGKDDEAERILNRLHKDGIKVENINQNLKNTPISTVLFDSTGKRQIYCDLKDIQEQTIRPETALADLNNCDIAVLCNINFNRELIKKAKQLAVPTATDVHVLSDINGEYNRDFMENADILFLSDENLPCNAEDFIWQIENRYHNKIIVIGMGAKGAMLLDSEKNEVSVIPAYNNGKIVNTVGAGDALFSSFLHFYIQGYGAKASLQRAVVFAGVKIGHNGASVGFCTEQDIDEIMKRI
;
A
#
# COMPACT_ATOMS: atom_id res chain seq x y z
N MET A 1 -15.13 8.62 4.51
CA MET A 1 -15.48 8.31 3.10
C MET A 1 -15.75 6.82 2.99
N LYS A 2 -16.42 6.34 1.93
CA LYS A 2 -16.61 4.91 1.64
C LYS A 2 -15.54 4.45 0.65
N ILE A 3 -14.69 3.55 1.06
CA ILE A 3 -13.54 3.11 0.25
C ILE A 3 -13.60 1.61 0.05
N LEU A 4 -13.58 1.18 -1.22
CA LEU A 4 -13.39 -0.21 -1.57
C LEU A 4 -11.89 -0.49 -1.64
N VAL A 5 -11.38 -1.40 -0.82
CA VAL A 5 -10.00 -1.86 -0.87
C VAL A 5 -9.99 -3.31 -1.33
N SER A 6 -9.19 -3.64 -2.33
CA SER A 6 -9.00 -5.02 -2.77
C SER A 6 -7.51 -5.33 -2.88
N GLY A 7 -7.01 -6.29 -2.07
CA GLY A 7 -5.58 -6.56 -2.00
C GLY A 7 -5.20 -7.74 -1.12
N LEU A 8 -3.89 -8.01 -1.06
CA LEU A 8 -3.31 -9.12 -0.31
C LEU A 8 -3.51 -8.97 1.19
N LEU A 9 -3.91 -10.07 1.82
CA LEU A 9 -3.80 -10.32 3.26
C LEU A 9 -2.81 -11.47 3.47
N ASN A 10 -1.89 -11.34 4.42
CA ASN A 10 -0.96 -12.40 4.76
C ASN A 10 -0.49 -12.36 6.22
N ILE A 11 0.19 -13.40 6.63
CA ILE A 11 1.01 -13.38 7.84
C ILE A 11 2.44 -13.03 7.44
N GLU A 12 2.98 -11.96 8.01
CA GLU A 12 4.35 -11.51 7.79
C GLU A 12 5.21 -11.79 9.01
N THR A 13 6.31 -12.51 8.80
CA THR A 13 7.35 -12.70 9.81
C THR A 13 8.58 -11.85 9.48
N THR A 14 8.92 -10.91 10.34
CA THR A 14 10.15 -10.12 10.23
C THR A 14 11.27 -10.73 11.05
N VAL A 15 12.47 -10.82 10.49
CA VAL A 15 13.66 -11.38 11.14
C VAL A 15 14.81 -10.39 11.05
N SER A 16 15.30 -9.93 12.19
CA SER A 16 16.52 -9.11 12.24
C SER A 16 17.75 -9.98 11.96
N VAL A 17 18.51 -9.61 10.94
CA VAL A 17 19.76 -10.28 10.56
C VAL A 17 20.96 -9.38 10.81
N ARG A 18 22.17 -9.96 10.90
CA ARG A 18 23.40 -9.20 11.18
C ARG A 18 23.81 -8.27 10.03
N GLY A 19 23.42 -8.60 8.79
CA GLY A 19 23.71 -7.83 7.59
C GLY A 19 23.56 -8.64 6.32
N PHE A 20 23.73 -7.97 5.18
CA PHE A 20 23.71 -8.59 3.85
C PHE A 20 25.07 -8.46 3.16
N PRO A 21 25.55 -9.51 2.46
CA PRO A 21 24.93 -10.83 2.27
C PRO A 21 24.86 -11.62 3.58
N ILE A 22 23.86 -12.52 3.69
CA ILE A 22 23.67 -13.35 4.88
C ILE A 22 24.78 -14.40 4.93
N ASN A 23 25.56 -14.37 6.01
CA ASN A 23 26.53 -15.41 6.29
C ASN A 23 25.85 -16.63 6.94
N TYR A 24 26.30 -17.81 6.58
CA TYR A 24 25.77 -19.04 7.16
C TYR A 24 26.22 -19.18 8.63
N TYR A 25 25.21 -19.36 9.50
CA TYR A 25 25.39 -19.81 10.88
C TYR A 25 24.39 -20.95 11.14
N PRO A 26 24.81 -22.07 11.75
CA PRO A 26 23.89 -23.17 12.05
C PRO A 26 22.69 -22.73 12.91
N ILE A 27 22.93 -21.84 13.86
CA ILE A 27 21.93 -21.25 14.73
C ILE A 27 22.32 -19.79 14.98
N ASP A 28 21.41 -18.86 14.83
CA ASP A 28 21.55 -17.45 15.25
C ASP A 28 20.46 -17.10 16.27
N TYR A 29 20.76 -16.18 17.18
CA TYR A 29 19.85 -15.79 18.27
C TYR A 29 19.55 -14.28 18.21
N PRO A 30 18.67 -13.83 17.32
CA PRO A 30 18.25 -12.44 17.29
C PRO A 30 17.20 -12.18 18.37
N PHE A 31 17.64 -11.98 19.63
CA PHE A 31 16.76 -11.74 20.76
C PHE A 31 15.83 -10.56 20.49
N PHE A 32 14.49 -10.77 20.61
CA PHE A 32 13.44 -9.84 20.25
C PHE A 32 13.45 -9.38 18.78
N GLY A 33 14.28 -10.01 17.94
CA GLY A 33 14.45 -9.68 16.53
C GLY A 33 13.53 -10.45 15.59
N ILE A 34 12.68 -11.37 16.08
CA ILE A 34 11.71 -12.11 15.28
C ILE A 34 10.31 -11.71 15.71
N ASN A 35 9.51 -11.19 14.76
CA ASN A 35 8.12 -10.80 15.02
C ASN A 35 7.21 -11.33 13.91
N SER A 36 6.03 -11.79 14.28
CA SER A 36 5.01 -12.26 13.33
C SER A 36 3.73 -11.44 13.51
N ASN A 37 3.25 -10.84 12.41
CA ASN A 37 2.10 -9.96 12.41
C ASN A 37 1.17 -10.26 11.24
N VAL A 38 -0.09 -9.83 11.35
CA VAL A 38 -0.98 -9.70 10.20
C VAL A 38 -0.50 -8.52 9.36
N SER A 39 -0.38 -8.73 8.06
CA SER A 39 0.15 -7.78 7.10
C SER A 39 -0.45 -8.04 5.71
N GLY A 40 0.19 -7.55 4.68
CA GLY A 40 -0.23 -7.52 3.29
C GLY A 40 -0.72 -6.15 2.90
N VAL A 41 -0.47 -5.78 1.64
CA VAL A 41 -0.79 -4.44 1.12
C VAL A 41 -2.26 -4.08 1.36
N GLY A 42 -3.18 -5.03 1.10
CA GLY A 42 -4.61 -4.83 1.36
C GLY A 42 -4.93 -4.57 2.83
N PHE A 43 -4.29 -5.32 3.77
CA PHE A 43 -4.46 -5.09 5.19
C PHE A 43 -3.90 -3.75 5.64
N ASN A 44 -2.68 -3.42 5.20
CA ASN A 44 -2.01 -2.19 5.62
C ASN A 44 -2.81 -0.96 5.20
N ILE A 45 -3.31 -0.95 3.96
CA ILE A 45 -4.16 0.12 3.40
C ILE A 45 -5.49 0.19 4.16
N ALA A 46 -6.20 -0.94 4.29
CA ALA A 46 -7.50 -0.97 4.97
C ALA A 46 -7.38 -0.45 6.40
N LYS A 47 -6.34 -0.89 7.14
CA LYS A 47 -6.13 -0.46 8.52
C LYS A 47 -5.76 1.02 8.61
N ALA A 48 -4.92 1.54 7.72
CA ALA A 48 -4.56 2.96 7.69
C ALA A 48 -5.81 3.82 7.45
N LEU A 49 -6.61 3.50 6.44
CA LEU A 49 -7.85 4.22 6.11
C LEU A 49 -8.89 4.13 7.25
N THR A 50 -9.09 2.95 7.84
CA THR A 50 -9.97 2.81 9.01
C THR A 50 -9.48 3.64 10.19
N THR A 51 -8.17 3.72 10.43
CA THR A 51 -7.60 4.56 11.50
C THR A 51 -7.82 6.05 11.24
N LEU A 52 -7.84 6.47 9.98
CA LEU A 52 -8.16 7.83 9.55
C LEU A 52 -9.68 8.14 9.59
N GLY A 53 -10.52 7.14 9.85
CA GLY A 53 -11.98 7.31 10.00
C GLY A 53 -12.81 6.97 8.76
N ASP A 54 -12.23 6.32 7.75
CA ASP A 54 -12.96 5.90 6.56
C ASP A 54 -13.75 4.60 6.80
N ASP A 55 -14.89 4.47 6.10
CA ASP A 55 -15.68 3.24 6.02
C ASP A 55 -15.09 2.34 4.92
N VAL A 56 -14.30 1.35 5.33
CA VAL A 56 -13.56 0.47 4.43
C VAL A 56 -14.33 -0.82 4.19
N ASN A 57 -14.55 -1.15 2.92
CA ASN A 57 -14.98 -2.46 2.46
C ASN A 57 -13.76 -3.19 1.86
N LEU A 58 -13.39 -4.34 2.45
CA LEU A 58 -12.17 -5.07 2.09
C LEU A 58 -12.49 -6.37 1.35
N ILE A 59 -11.97 -6.52 0.13
CA ILE A 59 -12.03 -7.76 -0.65
C ILE A 59 -10.64 -8.42 -0.65
N SER A 60 -10.59 -9.70 -0.29
CA SER A 60 -9.37 -10.52 -0.37
C SER A 60 -9.69 -12.01 -0.39
N PHE A 61 -8.61 -12.82 -0.42
CA PHE A 61 -8.68 -14.28 -0.41
C PHE A 61 -7.77 -14.84 0.69
N LEU A 62 -8.28 -15.85 1.42
CA LEU A 62 -7.58 -16.58 2.46
C LEU A 62 -7.79 -18.09 2.29
N GLY A 63 -6.98 -18.89 2.98
CA GLY A 63 -7.23 -20.31 3.20
C GLY A 63 -8.28 -20.57 4.28
N LYS A 64 -8.36 -21.84 4.72
CA LYS A 64 -9.12 -22.29 5.90
C LYS A 64 -8.16 -22.91 6.90
N ASP A 65 -7.21 -22.11 7.37
CA ASP A 65 -6.11 -22.47 8.24
C ASP A 65 -5.98 -21.51 9.42
N ASP A 66 -5.07 -21.80 10.35
CA ASP A 66 -4.85 -21.01 11.56
C ASP A 66 -4.41 -19.58 11.23
N GLU A 67 -3.67 -19.39 10.13
CA GLU A 67 -3.26 -18.09 9.61
C GLU A 67 -4.48 -17.26 9.20
N ALA A 68 -5.45 -17.87 8.52
CA ALA A 68 -6.70 -17.20 8.15
C ALA A 68 -7.50 -16.77 9.39
N GLU A 69 -7.65 -17.65 10.39
CA GLU A 69 -8.33 -17.32 11.65
C GLU A 69 -7.64 -16.15 12.36
N ARG A 70 -6.33 -16.16 12.40
CA ARG A 70 -5.54 -15.06 12.98
C ARG A 70 -5.77 -13.74 12.26
N ILE A 71 -5.85 -13.76 10.93
CA ILE A 71 -6.13 -12.58 10.10
C ILE A 71 -7.55 -12.07 10.37
N LEU A 72 -8.57 -12.95 10.32
CA LEU A 72 -9.96 -12.58 10.54
C LEU A 72 -10.18 -11.98 11.93
N ASN A 73 -9.61 -12.59 12.97
CA ASN A 73 -9.65 -12.07 14.33
C ASN A 73 -9.01 -10.68 14.44
N ARG A 74 -7.95 -10.45 13.68
CA ARG A 74 -7.29 -9.14 13.64
C ARG A 74 -8.14 -8.09 12.93
N LEU A 75 -8.76 -8.42 11.80
CA LEU A 75 -9.67 -7.53 11.06
C LEU A 75 -10.85 -7.11 11.96
N HIS A 76 -11.49 -8.06 12.64
CA HIS A 76 -12.56 -7.77 13.61
C HIS A 76 -12.09 -6.83 14.73
N LYS A 77 -10.91 -7.09 15.32
CA LYS A 77 -10.34 -6.24 16.37
C LYS A 77 -10.07 -4.81 15.90
N ASP A 78 -9.67 -4.65 14.64
CA ASP A 78 -9.37 -3.35 14.03
C ASP A 78 -10.63 -2.68 13.43
N GLY A 79 -11.84 -3.30 13.56
CA GLY A 79 -13.11 -2.78 13.06
C GLY A 79 -13.27 -2.84 11.54
N ILE A 80 -12.48 -3.68 10.86
CA ILE A 80 -12.54 -3.86 9.42
C ILE A 80 -13.53 -4.98 9.08
N LYS A 81 -14.42 -4.72 8.13
CA LYS A 81 -15.44 -5.67 7.66
C LYS A 81 -14.81 -6.88 6.98
N VAL A 82 -15.38 -8.07 7.21
CA VAL A 82 -14.85 -9.35 6.70
C VAL A 82 -15.77 -10.07 5.72
N GLU A 83 -16.94 -9.51 5.42
CA GLU A 83 -17.99 -10.15 4.63
C GLU A 83 -17.55 -10.50 3.20
N ASN A 84 -16.59 -9.76 2.66
CA ASN A 84 -16.05 -9.94 1.32
C ASN A 84 -14.67 -10.65 1.32
N ILE A 85 -14.30 -11.30 2.42
CA ILE A 85 -13.11 -12.14 2.47
C ILE A 85 -13.46 -13.56 2.03
N ASN A 86 -12.91 -13.98 0.90
CA ASN A 86 -13.16 -15.31 0.32
C ASN A 86 -12.16 -16.34 0.90
N GLN A 87 -12.68 -17.37 1.58
CA GLN A 87 -11.86 -18.45 2.14
C GLN A 87 -11.84 -19.67 1.21
N ASN A 88 -11.21 -19.55 0.03
CA ASN A 88 -11.15 -20.58 -1.01
C ASN A 88 -9.74 -20.89 -1.50
N LEU A 89 -8.70 -20.29 -0.92
CA LEU A 89 -7.33 -20.69 -1.19
C LEU A 89 -7.01 -22.04 -0.53
N LYS A 90 -6.03 -22.76 -1.07
CA LYS A 90 -5.48 -23.97 -0.45
C LYS A 90 -4.83 -23.67 0.88
N ASN A 91 -4.05 -22.58 0.95
CA ASN A 91 -3.45 -22.05 2.16
C ASN A 91 -3.40 -20.52 2.13
N THR A 92 -3.40 -19.90 3.29
CA THR A 92 -3.23 -18.46 3.44
C THR A 92 -1.80 -18.02 3.06
N PRO A 93 -1.64 -16.92 2.30
CA PRO A 93 -0.32 -16.38 1.97
C PRO A 93 0.50 -16.01 3.21
N ILE A 94 1.81 -16.22 3.13
CA ILE A 94 2.77 -15.86 4.17
C ILE A 94 3.98 -15.15 3.57
N SER A 95 4.63 -14.29 4.34
CA SER A 95 5.90 -13.67 3.94
C SER A 95 6.91 -13.65 5.05
N THR A 96 8.19 -13.61 4.67
CA THR A 96 9.30 -13.41 5.60
C THR A 96 10.14 -12.24 5.11
N VAL A 97 10.35 -11.25 5.99
CA VAL A 97 11.16 -10.07 5.73
C VAL A 97 12.42 -10.15 6.58
N LEU A 98 13.56 -10.34 5.93
CA LEU A 98 14.86 -10.21 6.58
C LEU A 98 15.30 -8.74 6.52
N PHE A 99 15.75 -8.17 7.63
CA PHE A 99 16.20 -6.78 7.68
C PHE A 99 17.42 -6.63 8.59
N ASP A 100 18.29 -5.67 8.27
CA ASP A 100 19.47 -5.35 9.09
C ASP A 100 19.37 -3.96 9.72
N SER A 101 20.35 -3.62 10.55
CA SER A 101 20.43 -2.32 11.25
C SER A 101 20.64 -1.12 10.32
N THR A 102 20.98 -1.33 9.05
CA THR A 102 21.11 -0.26 8.03
C THR A 102 19.79 0.05 7.34
N GLY A 103 18.75 -0.76 7.58
CA GLY A 103 17.45 -0.66 6.91
C GLY A 103 17.37 -1.44 5.60
N LYS A 104 18.46 -2.12 5.18
CA LYS A 104 18.44 -3.02 4.03
C LYS A 104 17.54 -4.20 4.34
N ARG A 105 16.75 -4.64 3.35
CA ARG A 105 15.77 -5.72 3.52
C ARG A 105 15.76 -6.66 2.33
N GLN A 106 15.36 -7.89 2.58
CA GLN A 106 15.05 -8.91 1.58
C GLN A 106 13.74 -9.58 1.94
N ILE A 107 12.80 -9.62 1.01
CA ILE A 107 11.45 -10.13 1.23
C ILE A 107 11.26 -11.44 0.47
N TYR A 108 10.78 -12.46 1.16
CA TYR A 108 10.29 -13.70 0.60
C TYR A 108 8.77 -13.72 0.76
N CYS A 109 8.05 -13.70 -0.35
CA CYS A 109 6.60 -13.68 -0.35
C CYS A 109 6.06 -14.95 -0.99
N ASP A 110 5.51 -15.84 -0.17
CA ASP A 110 4.82 -17.05 -0.63
C ASP A 110 3.34 -16.73 -0.79
N LEU A 111 2.97 -16.43 -2.01
CA LEU A 111 1.61 -16.02 -2.40
C LEU A 111 0.63 -17.19 -2.48
N LYS A 112 1.08 -18.43 -2.33
CA LYS A 112 0.25 -19.64 -2.53
C LYS A 112 -0.45 -19.60 -3.90
N ASP A 113 -1.71 -19.98 -3.94
CA ASP A 113 -2.52 -19.98 -5.15
C ASP A 113 -3.37 -18.71 -5.35
N ILE A 114 -3.05 -17.61 -4.63
CA ILE A 114 -3.81 -16.35 -4.74
C ILE A 114 -3.73 -15.72 -6.14
N GLN A 115 -2.62 -15.94 -6.86
CA GLN A 115 -2.43 -15.44 -8.23
C GLN A 115 -3.31 -16.16 -9.26
N GLU A 116 -3.89 -17.32 -8.90
CA GLU A 116 -4.83 -18.09 -9.72
C GLU A 116 -6.28 -17.61 -9.50
N GLN A 117 -6.52 -16.78 -8.51
CA GLN A 117 -7.86 -16.28 -8.19
C GLN A 117 -8.28 -15.13 -9.11
N THR A 118 -9.58 -14.96 -9.27
CA THR A 118 -10.20 -13.87 -10.02
C THR A 118 -11.46 -13.40 -9.30
N ILE A 119 -11.60 -12.09 -9.12
CA ILE A 119 -12.86 -11.50 -8.69
C ILE A 119 -13.72 -11.34 -9.94
N ARG A 120 -14.92 -11.95 -9.93
CA ARG A 120 -15.93 -11.69 -10.96
C ARG A 120 -16.49 -10.29 -10.73
N PRO A 121 -16.37 -9.35 -11.69
CA PRO A 121 -16.80 -7.97 -11.46
C PRO A 121 -18.26 -7.85 -11.00
N GLU A 122 -19.13 -8.78 -11.45
CA GLU A 122 -20.55 -8.81 -11.09
C GLU A 122 -20.77 -8.97 -9.59
N THR A 123 -19.89 -9.70 -8.89
CA THR A 123 -19.99 -9.91 -7.43
C THR A 123 -19.60 -8.70 -6.61
N ALA A 124 -18.84 -7.77 -7.20
CA ALA A 124 -18.37 -6.55 -6.56
C ALA A 124 -19.08 -5.27 -7.09
N LEU A 125 -20.10 -5.40 -7.96
CA LEU A 125 -20.78 -4.24 -8.55
C LEU A 125 -21.45 -3.34 -7.50
N ALA A 126 -22.04 -3.95 -6.46
CA ALA A 126 -22.68 -3.17 -5.39
C ALA A 126 -21.65 -2.34 -4.63
N ASP A 127 -20.48 -2.91 -4.38
CA ASP A 127 -19.39 -2.24 -3.68
C ASP A 127 -18.76 -1.13 -4.52
N LEU A 128 -18.52 -1.40 -5.83
CA LEU A 128 -18.04 -0.39 -6.78
C LEU A 128 -19.00 0.78 -6.92
N ASN A 129 -20.31 0.53 -7.01
CA ASN A 129 -21.30 1.60 -7.18
C ASN A 129 -21.53 2.42 -5.89
N ASN A 130 -21.11 1.92 -4.74
CA ASN A 130 -21.33 2.57 -3.45
C ASN A 130 -20.05 3.13 -2.81
N CYS A 131 -18.89 3.04 -3.47
CA CYS A 131 -17.66 3.63 -2.98
C CYS A 131 -17.35 4.99 -3.61
N ASP A 132 -16.65 5.84 -2.85
CA ASP A 132 -16.14 7.11 -3.33
C ASP A 132 -14.86 6.91 -4.18
N ILE A 133 -14.12 5.84 -3.90
CA ILE A 133 -12.92 5.38 -4.64
C ILE A 133 -12.71 3.89 -4.46
N ALA A 134 -12.20 3.22 -5.50
CA ALA A 134 -11.74 1.84 -5.46
C ALA A 134 -10.21 1.78 -5.44
N VAL A 135 -9.64 1.26 -4.35
CA VAL A 135 -8.21 1.04 -4.15
C VAL A 135 -7.90 -0.42 -4.51
N LEU A 136 -7.38 -0.62 -5.71
CA LEU A 136 -7.18 -1.94 -6.29
C LEU A 136 -5.68 -2.24 -6.40
N CYS A 137 -5.15 -3.02 -5.45
CA CYS A 137 -3.73 -3.41 -5.44
C CYS A 137 -3.35 -4.18 -6.70
N ASN A 138 -2.10 -4.10 -7.12
CA ASN A 138 -1.56 -4.73 -8.33
C ASN A 138 -1.37 -6.26 -8.20
N ILE A 139 -2.46 -6.97 -7.93
CA ILE A 139 -2.51 -8.42 -7.81
C ILE A 139 -3.51 -9.00 -8.82
N ASN A 140 -3.23 -10.20 -9.37
CA ASN A 140 -3.96 -10.76 -10.52
C ASN A 140 -5.48 -10.75 -10.37
N PHE A 141 -6.00 -11.06 -9.20
CA PHE A 141 -7.45 -11.13 -9.00
C PHE A 141 -8.18 -9.79 -9.21
N ASN A 142 -7.46 -8.66 -9.20
CA ASN A 142 -8.01 -7.33 -9.42
C ASN A 142 -8.06 -6.89 -10.90
N ARG A 143 -7.44 -7.65 -11.83
CA ARG A 143 -7.32 -7.21 -13.23
C ARG A 143 -8.65 -6.88 -13.90
N GLU A 144 -9.63 -7.77 -13.74
CA GLU A 144 -10.96 -7.54 -14.32
C GLU A 144 -11.74 -6.49 -13.52
N LEU A 145 -11.50 -6.40 -12.21
CA LEU A 145 -12.17 -5.44 -11.34
C LEU A 145 -11.76 -4.00 -11.66
N ILE A 146 -10.46 -3.74 -11.90
CA ILE A 146 -9.98 -2.38 -12.22
C ILE A 146 -10.50 -1.92 -13.60
N LYS A 147 -10.54 -2.81 -14.58
CA LYS A 147 -11.16 -2.52 -15.89
C LYS A 147 -12.64 -2.19 -15.74
N LYS A 148 -13.34 -2.94 -14.89
CA LYS A 148 -14.77 -2.71 -14.63
C LYS A 148 -15.01 -1.40 -13.90
N ALA A 149 -14.21 -1.06 -12.90
CA ALA A 149 -14.27 0.22 -12.20
C ALA A 149 -14.10 1.39 -13.18
N LYS A 150 -13.10 1.31 -14.08
CA LYS A 150 -12.89 2.30 -15.14
C LYS A 150 -14.09 2.45 -16.06
N GLN A 151 -14.72 1.34 -16.50
CA GLN A 151 -15.92 1.35 -17.33
C GLN A 151 -17.12 2.03 -16.65
N LEU A 152 -17.20 1.89 -15.32
CA LEU A 152 -18.25 2.49 -14.50
C LEU A 152 -17.94 3.95 -14.11
N ALA A 153 -16.79 4.48 -14.52
CA ALA A 153 -16.28 5.78 -14.11
C ALA A 153 -16.14 5.94 -12.58
N VAL A 154 -15.90 4.83 -11.87
CA VAL A 154 -15.55 4.85 -10.45
C VAL A 154 -14.10 5.31 -10.34
N PRO A 155 -13.77 6.32 -9.50
CA PRO A 155 -12.39 6.72 -9.27
C PRO A 155 -11.55 5.54 -8.80
N THR A 156 -10.36 5.34 -9.39
CA THR A 156 -9.51 4.20 -9.11
C THR A 156 -8.11 4.63 -8.67
N ALA A 157 -7.56 3.92 -7.68
CA ALA A 157 -6.19 4.11 -7.23
C ALA A 157 -5.45 2.78 -7.13
N THR A 158 -4.17 2.78 -7.50
CA THR A 158 -3.26 1.64 -7.36
C THR A 158 -1.85 2.09 -6.98
N ASP A 159 -1.13 1.24 -6.25
CA ASP A 159 0.30 1.34 -6.06
C ASP A 159 0.97 0.14 -6.75
N VAL A 160 1.86 0.42 -7.70
CA VAL A 160 2.61 -0.62 -8.43
C VAL A 160 3.98 -0.91 -7.80
N HIS A 161 4.27 -0.27 -6.67
CA HIS A 161 5.48 -0.44 -5.87
C HIS A 161 6.77 -0.11 -6.63
N VAL A 162 7.54 -1.12 -7.00
CA VAL A 162 8.80 -0.99 -7.75
C VAL A 162 8.52 -1.20 -9.24
N LEU A 163 8.91 -0.23 -10.06
CA LEU A 163 8.72 -0.25 -11.51
C LEU A 163 10.05 0.02 -12.23
N SER A 164 10.69 -1.02 -12.74
CA SER A 164 11.94 -0.92 -13.50
C SER A 164 11.73 -0.83 -15.02
N ASP A 165 10.54 -1.18 -15.51
CA ASP A 165 10.16 -1.12 -16.92
C ASP A 165 8.72 -0.62 -17.06
N ILE A 166 8.57 0.55 -17.66
CA ILE A 166 7.26 1.16 -17.95
C ILE A 166 6.40 0.31 -18.90
N ASN A 167 7.01 -0.59 -19.68
CA ASN A 167 6.33 -1.49 -20.60
C ASN A 167 6.00 -2.85 -19.99
N GLY A 168 6.38 -3.08 -18.73
CA GLY A 168 6.21 -4.35 -18.04
C GLY A 168 4.75 -4.84 -18.08
N GLU A 169 4.54 -6.04 -18.62
CA GLU A 169 3.19 -6.59 -18.85
C GLU A 169 2.40 -6.77 -17.54
N TYR A 170 3.09 -7.09 -16.45
CA TYR A 170 2.42 -7.36 -15.18
C TYR A 170 1.62 -6.17 -14.67
N ASN A 171 2.19 -4.96 -14.70
CA ASN A 171 1.56 -3.75 -14.16
C ASN A 171 0.70 -2.98 -15.18
N ARG A 172 0.73 -3.37 -16.46
CA ARG A 172 0.05 -2.61 -17.53
C ARG A 172 -1.42 -2.36 -17.24
N ASP A 173 -2.19 -3.41 -16.95
CA ASP A 173 -3.64 -3.28 -16.70
C ASP A 173 -3.95 -2.30 -15.56
N PHE A 174 -3.09 -2.28 -14.53
CA PHE A 174 -3.25 -1.39 -13.39
C PHE A 174 -2.91 0.06 -13.74
N MET A 175 -1.80 0.29 -14.44
CA MET A 175 -1.38 1.62 -14.86
C MET A 175 -2.35 2.25 -15.87
N GLU A 176 -2.87 1.46 -16.83
CA GLU A 176 -3.82 1.93 -17.84
C GLU A 176 -5.20 2.31 -17.27
N ASN A 177 -5.60 1.70 -16.16
CA ASN A 177 -6.96 1.85 -15.64
C ASN A 177 -7.04 2.63 -14.32
N ALA A 178 -5.91 3.01 -13.71
CA ALA A 178 -5.91 3.82 -12.50
C ALA A 178 -6.00 5.33 -12.82
N ASP A 179 -6.83 6.06 -12.08
CA ASP A 179 -6.83 7.53 -12.09
C ASP A 179 -5.67 8.06 -11.23
N ILE A 180 -5.38 7.39 -10.12
CA ILE A 180 -4.30 7.74 -9.17
C ILE A 180 -3.30 6.59 -9.14
N LEU A 181 -2.06 6.87 -9.51
CA LEU A 181 -0.97 5.90 -9.58
C LEU A 181 0.14 6.24 -8.60
N PHE A 182 0.51 5.28 -7.76
CA PHE A 182 1.66 5.35 -6.86
C PHE A 182 2.74 4.36 -7.27
N LEU A 183 4.00 4.73 -7.02
CA LEU A 183 5.16 3.86 -7.17
C LEU A 183 6.33 4.38 -6.32
N SER A 184 7.40 3.57 -6.23
CA SER A 184 8.65 3.91 -5.54
C SER A 184 9.71 4.36 -6.54
N ASP A 185 10.67 5.21 -6.12
CA ASP A 185 11.87 5.53 -6.90
C ASP A 185 12.91 4.39 -6.90
N GLU A 186 12.66 3.31 -6.17
CA GLU A 186 13.55 2.15 -6.13
C GLU A 186 13.59 1.45 -7.50
N ASN A 187 14.80 1.31 -8.06
CA ASN A 187 15.06 0.67 -9.36
C ASN A 187 14.40 1.37 -10.58
N LEU A 188 14.11 2.66 -10.51
CA LEU A 188 13.68 3.40 -11.71
C LEU A 188 14.78 3.40 -12.78
N PRO A 189 14.43 3.32 -14.07
CA PRO A 189 15.40 3.29 -15.18
C PRO A 189 16.06 4.66 -15.43
N CYS A 190 15.49 5.74 -14.91
CA CYS A 190 16.02 7.11 -14.99
C CYS A 190 15.63 7.89 -13.72
N ASN A 191 15.94 9.19 -13.66
CA ASN A 191 15.51 10.03 -12.53
C ASN A 191 13.97 10.12 -12.45
N ALA A 192 13.47 10.40 -11.25
CA ALA A 192 12.02 10.39 -10.98
C ALA A 192 11.24 11.44 -11.79
N GLU A 193 11.85 12.62 -12.05
CA GLU A 193 11.22 13.71 -12.80
C GLU A 193 10.99 13.34 -14.26
N ASP A 194 11.99 12.76 -14.94
CA ASP A 194 11.82 12.27 -16.30
C ASP A 194 10.85 11.10 -16.36
N PHE A 195 10.91 10.20 -15.36
CA PHE A 195 10.09 8.99 -15.35
C PHE A 195 8.61 9.28 -15.12
N ILE A 196 8.28 10.25 -14.26
CA ILE A 196 6.87 10.60 -13.98
C ILE A 196 6.17 11.12 -15.24
N TRP A 197 6.90 11.91 -16.07
CA TRP A 197 6.38 12.37 -17.37
C TRP A 197 6.28 11.26 -18.41
N GLN A 198 7.18 10.26 -18.38
CA GLN A 198 7.05 9.09 -19.26
C GLN A 198 5.80 8.29 -18.93
N ILE A 199 5.47 8.13 -17.63
CA ILE A 199 4.25 7.46 -17.18
C ILE A 199 3.02 8.25 -17.65
N GLU A 200 2.98 9.56 -17.41
CA GLU A 200 1.85 10.42 -17.80
C GLU A 200 1.61 10.36 -19.30
N ASN A 201 2.64 10.58 -20.11
CA ASN A 201 2.54 10.53 -21.58
C ASN A 201 2.04 9.19 -22.13
N ARG A 202 2.22 8.10 -21.37
CA ARG A 202 1.83 6.77 -21.81
C ARG A 202 0.46 6.34 -21.29
N TYR A 203 0.16 6.63 -20.03
CA TYR A 203 -1.01 6.08 -19.33
C TYR A 203 -2.07 7.12 -18.98
N HIS A 204 -1.74 8.40 -19.02
CA HIS A 204 -2.65 9.54 -18.79
C HIS A 204 -3.38 9.46 -17.43
N ASN A 205 -2.65 9.01 -16.39
CA ASN A 205 -3.17 9.03 -15.03
C ASN A 205 -3.37 10.48 -14.57
N LYS A 206 -4.44 10.77 -13.86
CA LYS A 206 -4.75 12.13 -13.36
C LYS A 206 -3.73 12.59 -12.32
N ILE A 207 -3.35 11.67 -11.43
CA ILE A 207 -2.37 11.89 -10.37
C ILE A 207 -1.34 10.77 -10.40
N ILE A 208 -0.06 11.15 -10.37
CA ILE A 208 1.05 10.20 -10.23
C ILE A 208 1.91 10.63 -9.05
N VAL A 209 2.21 9.71 -8.15
CA VAL A 209 3.09 9.95 -6.99
C VAL A 209 4.24 8.96 -6.98
N ILE A 210 5.46 9.45 -6.91
CA ILE A 210 6.67 8.65 -6.74
C ILE A 210 7.21 8.86 -5.32
N GLY A 211 7.13 7.82 -4.48
CA GLY A 211 7.77 7.81 -3.17
C GLY A 211 9.28 7.75 -3.30
N MET A 212 10.02 8.68 -2.65
CA MET A 212 11.46 8.81 -2.76
C MET A 212 12.18 8.58 -1.41
N GLY A 213 11.58 7.78 -0.55
CA GLY A 213 12.13 7.43 0.76
C GLY A 213 12.47 8.66 1.61
N ALA A 214 13.71 8.78 2.06
CA ALA A 214 14.15 9.91 2.89
C ALA A 214 14.09 11.29 2.19
N LYS A 215 13.96 11.32 0.86
CA LYS A 215 13.79 12.57 0.09
C LYS A 215 12.33 13.06 0.08
N GLY A 216 11.39 12.23 0.51
CA GLY A 216 9.97 12.55 0.49
C GLY A 216 9.21 11.92 -0.67
N ALA A 217 8.41 12.69 -1.40
CA ALA A 217 7.65 12.20 -2.54
C ALA A 217 7.51 13.26 -3.63
N MET A 218 7.46 12.82 -4.89
CA MET A 218 7.18 13.65 -6.05
C MET A 218 5.75 13.39 -6.50
N LEU A 219 5.04 14.46 -6.85
CA LEU A 219 3.66 14.46 -7.31
C LEU A 219 3.59 15.08 -8.70
N LEU A 220 2.90 14.46 -9.63
CA LEU A 220 2.38 15.08 -10.85
C LEU A 220 0.86 15.18 -10.75
N ASP A 221 0.34 16.39 -10.87
CA ASP A 221 -1.07 16.70 -11.08
C ASP A 221 -1.26 16.99 -12.59
N SER A 222 -1.73 16.01 -13.34
CA SER A 222 -1.82 16.10 -14.81
C SER A 222 -2.81 17.15 -15.27
N GLU A 223 -3.91 17.39 -14.52
CA GLU A 223 -4.89 18.42 -14.87
C GLU A 223 -4.28 19.83 -14.78
N LYS A 224 -3.36 20.05 -13.84
CA LYS A 224 -2.65 21.33 -13.68
C LYS A 224 -1.33 21.38 -14.44
N ASN A 225 -0.89 20.26 -14.98
CA ASN A 225 0.44 20.11 -15.60
C ASN A 225 1.56 20.57 -14.64
N GLU A 226 1.44 20.20 -13.35
CA GLU A 226 2.32 20.68 -12.27
C GLU A 226 3.03 19.49 -11.59
N VAL A 227 4.36 19.57 -11.52
CA VAL A 227 5.17 18.67 -10.69
C VAL A 227 5.53 19.39 -9.39
N SER A 228 5.34 18.70 -8.27
CA SER A 228 5.71 19.18 -6.93
C SER A 228 6.52 18.13 -6.19
N VAL A 229 7.53 18.54 -5.44
CA VAL A 229 8.27 17.68 -4.52
C VAL A 229 7.95 18.09 -3.09
N ILE A 230 7.50 17.12 -2.30
CA ILE A 230 7.20 17.31 -0.89
C ILE A 230 8.28 16.57 -0.09
N PRO A 231 9.07 17.26 0.74
CA PRO A 231 10.13 16.64 1.54
C PRO A 231 9.54 15.68 2.58
N ALA A 232 10.30 14.64 2.93
CA ALA A 232 9.88 13.71 3.97
C ALA A 232 9.73 14.42 5.32
N TYR A 233 8.67 14.09 6.04
CA TYR A 233 8.54 14.50 7.43
C TYR A 233 9.38 13.57 8.32
N ASN A 234 10.27 14.14 9.10
CA ASN A 234 11.12 13.42 10.04
C ASN A 234 10.83 13.88 11.48
N ASN A 235 10.25 12.99 12.27
CA ASN A 235 10.01 13.23 13.70
C ASN A 235 11.22 12.88 14.59
N GLY A 236 12.39 12.61 14.00
CA GLY A 236 13.62 12.25 14.71
C GLY A 236 13.72 10.77 15.10
N LYS A 237 12.69 9.94 14.83
CA LYS A 237 12.68 8.53 15.23
C LYS A 237 12.36 7.65 14.02
N ILE A 238 13.37 6.93 13.52
CA ILE A 238 13.18 5.91 12.48
C ILE A 238 13.44 4.54 13.11
N VAL A 239 12.42 3.69 13.16
CA VAL A 239 12.49 2.32 13.69
C VAL A 239 12.40 1.31 12.57
N ASN A 240 11.43 1.46 11.65
CA ASN A 240 11.20 0.55 10.56
C ASN A 240 10.44 1.24 9.41
N THR A 241 10.98 1.12 8.18
CA THR A 241 10.40 1.73 6.98
C THR A 241 9.39 0.82 6.25
N VAL A 242 9.19 -0.43 6.69
CA VAL A 242 8.21 -1.35 6.08
C VAL A 242 6.80 -0.78 6.22
N GLY A 243 6.04 -0.72 5.12
CA GLY A 243 4.70 -0.13 5.08
C GLY A 243 4.65 1.40 5.02
N ALA A 244 5.79 2.08 4.84
CA ALA A 244 5.80 3.54 4.65
C ALA A 244 5.10 3.95 3.34
N GLY A 245 5.26 3.17 2.26
CA GLY A 245 4.54 3.35 0.99
C GLY A 245 3.04 3.20 1.17
N ASP A 246 2.58 2.11 1.80
CA ASP A 246 1.17 1.87 2.09
C ASP A 246 0.56 3.01 2.93
N ALA A 247 1.32 3.52 3.91
CA ALA A 247 0.90 4.64 4.75
C ALA A 247 0.79 5.94 3.93
N LEU A 248 1.78 6.24 3.09
CA LEU A 248 1.78 7.40 2.20
C LEU A 248 0.59 7.35 1.25
N PHE A 249 0.38 6.22 0.60
CA PHE A 249 -0.70 5.99 -0.34
C PHE A 249 -2.08 6.15 0.32
N SER A 250 -2.32 5.44 1.43
CA SER A 250 -3.60 5.47 2.13
C SER A 250 -3.96 6.87 2.62
N SER A 251 -3.02 7.56 3.27
CA SER A 251 -3.28 8.90 3.79
C SER A 251 -3.47 9.92 2.66
N PHE A 252 -2.72 9.80 1.56
CA PHE A 252 -2.98 10.63 0.38
C PHE A 252 -4.41 10.48 -0.12
N LEU A 253 -4.89 9.25 -0.29
CA LEU A 253 -6.25 8.98 -0.78
C LEU A 253 -7.31 9.54 0.16
N HIS A 254 -7.15 9.33 1.47
CA HIS A 254 -8.06 9.86 2.48
C HIS A 254 -8.28 11.38 2.33
N PHE A 255 -7.20 12.17 2.30
CA PHE A 255 -7.31 13.63 2.19
C PHE A 255 -7.70 14.09 0.78
N TYR A 256 -7.25 13.38 -0.26
CA TYR A 256 -7.59 13.75 -1.63
C TYR A 256 -9.09 13.62 -1.92
N ILE A 257 -9.72 12.53 -1.46
CA ILE A 257 -11.16 12.32 -1.63
C ILE A 257 -11.98 13.32 -0.80
N GLN A 258 -11.45 13.79 0.33
CA GLN A 258 -12.07 14.86 1.12
C GLN A 258 -11.98 16.25 0.45
N GLY A 259 -11.29 16.38 -0.68
CA GLY A 259 -11.22 17.62 -1.46
C GLY A 259 -10.06 18.56 -1.06
N TYR A 260 -9.05 18.09 -0.34
CA TYR A 260 -7.88 18.90 0.01
C TYR A 260 -7.01 19.31 -1.20
N GLY A 261 -7.21 18.66 -2.35
CA GLY A 261 -6.35 18.80 -3.52
C GLY A 261 -5.02 18.02 -3.40
N ALA A 262 -4.42 17.70 -4.55
CA ALA A 262 -3.32 16.72 -4.61
C ALA A 262 -2.10 17.11 -3.76
N LYS A 263 -1.63 18.36 -3.86
CA LYS A 263 -0.45 18.83 -3.13
C LYS A 263 -0.65 18.85 -1.62
N ALA A 264 -1.78 19.38 -1.13
CA ALA A 264 -2.08 19.41 0.30
C ALA A 264 -2.31 18.01 0.86
N SER A 265 -2.90 17.10 0.08
CA SER A 265 -3.05 15.68 0.45
C SER A 265 -1.70 15.00 0.58
N LEU A 266 -0.76 15.25 -0.33
CA LEU A 266 0.59 14.68 -0.24
C LEU A 266 1.39 15.25 0.95
N GLN A 267 1.24 16.52 1.27
CA GLN A 267 1.85 17.12 2.47
C GLN A 267 1.41 16.41 3.75
N ARG A 268 0.12 16.11 3.90
CA ARG A 268 -0.43 15.33 5.03
C ARG A 268 0.03 13.88 5.01
N ALA A 269 0.09 13.29 3.82
CA ALA A 269 0.52 11.90 3.64
C ALA A 269 1.98 11.66 4.03
N VAL A 270 2.89 12.58 3.74
CA VAL A 270 4.29 12.47 4.18
C VAL A 270 4.42 12.59 5.70
N VAL A 271 3.55 13.36 6.36
CA VAL A 271 3.48 13.43 7.83
C VAL A 271 3.03 12.09 8.40
N PHE A 272 1.93 11.53 7.88
CA PHE A 272 1.41 10.23 8.33
C PHE A 272 2.44 9.10 8.16
N ALA A 273 3.08 9.03 6.99
CA ALA A 273 4.15 8.06 6.72
C ALA A 273 5.37 8.28 7.66
N GLY A 274 5.75 9.52 7.92
CA GLY A 274 6.83 9.88 8.83
C GLY A 274 6.56 9.52 10.29
N VAL A 275 5.32 9.61 10.76
CA VAL A 275 4.90 9.12 12.08
C VAL A 275 4.98 7.60 12.12
N LYS A 276 4.45 6.92 11.09
CA LYS A 276 4.42 5.46 10.99
C LYS A 276 5.81 4.83 11.09
N ILE A 277 6.84 5.35 10.42
CA ILE A 277 8.19 4.76 10.44
C ILE A 277 8.88 4.83 11.81
N GLY A 278 8.34 5.58 12.76
CA GLY A 278 8.73 5.57 14.17
C GLY A 278 8.32 4.32 14.94
N HIS A 279 7.64 3.34 14.29
CA HIS A 279 7.11 2.14 14.91
C HIS A 279 7.52 0.87 14.14
N ASN A 280 7.58 -0.27 14.85
CA ASN A 280 7.95 -1.55 14.25
C ASN A 280 6.72 -2.27 13.68
N GLY A 281 6.80 -2.74 12.43
CA GLY A 281 5.74 -3.45 11.69
C GLY A 281 5.04 -2.58 10.64
N ALA A 282 4.59 -3.20 9.54
CA ALA A 282 4.03 -2.51 8.38
C ALA A 282 2.74 -1.73 8.69
N SER A 283 1.90 -2.27 9.58
CA SER A 283 0.57 -1.74 9.92
C SER A 283 0.48 -1.21 11.37
N VAL A 284 1.60 -0.78 11.95
CA VAL A 284 1.68 -0.31 13.34
C VAL A 284 2.10 1.16 13.38
N GLY A 285 1.52 1.93 14.31
CA GLY A 285 1.88 3.33 14.53
C GLY A 285 1.17 4.32 13.60
N PHE A 286 0.04 3.93 13.03
CA PHE A 286 -0.84 4.88 12.35
C PHE A 286 -1.43 5.87 13.35
N CYS A 287 -1.42 7.13 13.01
CA CYS A 287 -2.01 8.23 13.77
C CYS A 287 -3.39 8.61 13.20
N THR A 288 -4.16 9.36 13.96
CA THR A 288 -5.47 9.84 13.53
C THR A 288 -5.36 11.09 12.64
N GLU A 289 -6.45 11.44 11.95
CA GLU A 289 -6.53 12.71 11.22
C GLU A 289 -6.25 13.91 12.13
N GLN A 290 -6.76 13.89 13.37
CA GLN A 290 -6.53 14.95 14.36
C GLN A 290 -5.04 15.08 14.71
N ASP A 291 -4.32 13.97 14.87
CA ASP A 291 -2.87 13.98 15.14
C ASP A 291 -2.11 14.63 13.98
N ILE A 292 -2.50 14.32 12.73
CA ILE A 292 -1.91 14.95 11.54
C ILE A 292 -2.16 16.46 11.55
N ASP A 293 -3.40 16.90 11.82
CA ASP A 293 -3.74 18.31 11.88
C ASP A 293 -2.95 19.06 12.94
N GLU A 294 -2.71 18.45 14.10
CA GLU A 294 -1.87 19.03 15.15
C GLU A 294 -0.41 19.16 14.73
N ILE A 295 0.11 18.16 14.01
CA ILE A 295 1.48 18.23 13.48
C ILE A 295 1.58 19.31 12.39
N MET A 296 0.64 19.34 11.45
CA MET A 296 0.61 20.31 10.36
C MET A 296 0.56 21.76 10.83
N LYS A 297 -0.01 22.04 12.01
CA LYS A 297 -0.01 23.39 12.61
C LYS A 297 1.35 23.82 13.14
N ARG A 298 2.29 22.88 13.34
CA ARG A 298 3.62 23.12 13.94
C ARG A 298 4.75 23.20 12.91
N ILE A 299 4.49 22.79 11.68
CA ILE A 299 5.45 22.80 10.56
C ILE A 299 4.98 23.80 9.48
#